data_2af37681d873c29b4338dc73e50c32d8
#
_entry.id   2af37681d873c29b4338dc73e50c32d8
#
_cell.length_a   1.000
_cell.length_b   1.000
_cell.length_c   1.000
_cell.angle_alpha   90.00
_cell.angle_beta   90.00
_cell.angle_gamma   90.00
#
_symmetry.space_group_name_H-M   'P 1'
#
loop_
_entity.id
_entity.type
_entity.pdbx_description
1 polymer ?
#
loop_
_entity_poly.entity_id
_entity_poly.type
_entity_poly.pdbx_seq_one_letter_code
_entity_poly.pdbx_strand_id
1 'polypeptide(L)'
;EEKILQKSITTLDEYMAKHLPYRYQITIADNGSQDKTLEIAKNLAKKHQSVRVVSMAERGRGRALKRVWQNSSADILTYMDVDLSTSLDDFLPMIQPLVAGEAGVAIGSRLAKGARTTRGLKREFISRCYNNIIKWTSGTKFSDAQCGFKAIRRDVAAKFLPKIKDNEWFFDTELLIKTERAGVPIHEQSVTWIEDTDSRVKIVKTAVDDLKGLYRVNKELDKRSWFEKWTLPVLLALTGPLYLFGALYNGMANSYYAAAVQAASQDWTAWLFGSLDAANYVSVDKPPLATMLMGLSARLFGFSSFSMLLPSVLAGVGSVWLVYGAVKRQFGFTSAVIAGVTLMLTPVAALMFGFNNPDAILTLMLTASGYTFLRSLEGKRPLLWLSLAGLFTGLAFNTKMLQGLMVLPAMVLVYLVFAKPPIVTRFLHVIFAGVITTMSTLWWSVLVWL
;
A
#
# COMPACT_ATOMS: atom_id res chain seq x y z
N GLU A 1 -18.84 29.10 -15.29
CA GLU A 1 -18.92 28.23 -16.49
C GLU A 1 -19.65 28.92 -17.68
N GLU A 2 -20.14 30.17 -17.50
CA GLU A 2 -20.96 30.87 -18.49
C GLU A 2 -20.34 30.94 -19.91
N LYS A 3 -19.01 30.99 -20.03
CA LYS A 3 -18.29 31.16 -21.30
C LYS A 3 -18.28 29.89 -22.16
N ILE A 4 -18.30 28.70 -21.54
CA ILE A 4 -18.10 27.43 -22.23
C ILE A 4 -19.37 26.58 -22.31
N LEU A 5 -20.30 26.75 -21.36
CA LEU A 5 -21.48 25.90 -21.20
C LEU A 5 -22.26 25.71 -22.48
N GLN A 6 -22.58 26.81 -23.21
CA GLN A 6 -23.38 26.73 -24.44
C GLN A 6 -22.67 25.85 -25.48
N LYS A 7 -21.38 26.10 -25.73
CA LYS A 7 -20.61 25.33 -26.70
C LYS A 7 -20.53 23.86 -26.31
N SER A 8 -20.21 23.58 -25.05
CA SER A 8 -20.04 22.21 -24.55
C SER A 8 -21.32 21.39 -24.65
N ILE A 9 -22.48 21.97 -24.24
CA ILE A 9 -23.74 21.24 -24.30
C ILE A 9 -24.20 21.01 -25.74
N THR A 10 -24.04 22.01 -26.63
CA THR A 10 -24.37 21.84 -28.06
C THR A 10 -23.49 20.75 -28.69
N THR A 11 -22.17 20.80 -28.46
CA THR A 11 -21.24 19.78 -28.97
C THR A 11 -21.58 18.39 -28.44
N LEU A 12 -21.90 18.28 -27.14
CA LEU A 12 -22.29 17.01 -26.52
C LEU A 12 -23.60 16.46 -27.11
N ASP A 13 -24.63 17.29 -27.25
CA ASP A 13 -25.90 16.87 -27.78
C ASP A 13 -25.81 16.41 -29.24
N GLU A 14 -25.10 17.17 -30.09
CA GLU A 14 -24.84 16.79 -31.48
C GLU A 14 -24.02 15.46 -31.56
N TYR A 15 -23.02 15.29 -30.72
CA TYR A 15 -22.23 14.07 -30.67
C TYR A 15 -23.08 12.87 -30.26
N MET A 16 -23.86 13.00 -29.16
CA MET A 16 -24.73 11.93 -28.67
C MET A 16 -25.81 11.56 -29.69
N ALA A 17 -26.45 12.53 -30.32
CA ALA A 17 -27.43 12.28 -31.36
C ALA A 17 -26.91 11.50 -32.56
N LYS A 18 -25.63 11.73 -32.91
CA LYS A 18 -24.98 11.09 -34.06
C LYS A 18 -24.40 9.71 -33.76
N HIS A 19 -23.82 9.49 -32.55
CA HIS A 19 -22.98 8.34 -32.27
C HIS A 19 -23.55 7.39 -31.23
N LEU A 20 -24.53 7.83 -30.39
CA LEU A 20 -25.06 7.00 -29.32
C LEU A 20 -26.28 6.21 -29.79
N PRO A 21 -26.26 4.86 -29.82
CA PRO A 21 -27.40 4.04 -30.29
C PRO A 21 -28.48 3.85 -29.23
N TYR A 22 -28.46 4.66 -28.15
CA TYR A 22 -29.38 4.59 -27.02
C TYR A 22 -30.13 5.91 -26.82
N ARG A 23 -31.29 5.85 -26.17
CA ARG A 23 -31.96 7.06 -25.69
C ARG A 23 -31.14 7.72 -24.60
N TYR A 24 -30.96 9.03 -24.66
CA TYR A 24 -30.20 9.78 -23.69
C TYR A 24 -30.89 11.04 -23.21
N GLN A 25 -30.44 11.52 -22.08
CA GLN A 25 -30.84 12.83 -21.53
C GLN A 25 -29.61 13.50 -20.93
N ILE A 26 -29.36 14.72 -21.30
CA ILE A 26 -28.31 15.58 -20.73
C ILE A 26 -28.95 16.39 -19.60
N THR A 27 -28.41 16.26 -18.38
CA THR A 27 -28.85 17.04 -17.22
C THR A 27 -27.78 18.02 -16.82
N ILE A 28 -28.01 19.31 -17.00
CA ILE A 28 -27.13 20.37 -16.48
C ILE A 28 -27.43 20.52 -15.00
N ALA A 29 -26.47 20.13 -14.16
CA ALA A 29 -26.56 20.25 -12.70
C ALA A 29 -25.92 21.58 -12.25
N ASP A 30 -26.69 22.62 -12.14
CA ASP A 30 -26.24 23.91 -11.63
C ASP A 30 -26.02 23.84 -10.12
N ASN A 31 -24.77 24.06 -9.70
CA ASN A 31 -24.28 23.88 -8.34
C ASN A 31 -24.14 25.22 -7.60
N GLY A 32 -25.21 26.03 -7.63
CA GLY A 32 -25.26 27.34 -6.99
C GLY A 32 -24.40 28.38 -7.69
N SER A 33 -24.49 28.46 -9.02
CA SER A 33 -23.79 29.47 -9.82
C SER A 33 -24.29 30.87 -9.50
N GLN A 34 -23.36 31.83 -9.46
CA GLN A 34 -23.64 33.26 -9.19
C GLN A 34 -23.52 34.13 -10.44
N ASP A 35 -23.14 33.53 -11.56
CA ASP A 35 -22.99 34.13 -12.88
C ASP A 35 -24.22 33.77 -13.78
N LYS A 36 -24.11 34.03 -15.08
CA LYS A 36 -25.19 33.73 -16.01
C LYS A 36 -25.34 32.25 -16.38
N THR A 37 -24.58 31.34 -15.73
CA THR A 37 -24.60 29.90 -16.03
C THR A 37 -26.03 29.32 -15.97
N LEU A 38 -26.79 29.62 -14.92
CA LEU A 38 -28.17 29.11 -14.78
C LEU A 38 -29.13 29.62 -15.86
N GLU A 39 -28.98 30.89 -16.27
CA GLU A 39 -29.80 31.49 -17.34
C GLU A 39 -29.51 30.79 -18.68
N ILE A 40 -28.23 30.62 -19.00
CA ILE A 40 -27.76 29.91 -20.19
C ILE A 40 -28.27 28.46 -20.19
N ALA A 41 -28.18 27.77 -19.07
CA ALA A 41 -28.64 26.40 -18.90
C ALA A 41 -30.15 26.28 -19.19
N LYS A 42 -30.98 27.19 -18.63
CA LYS A 42 -32.42 27.23 -18.88
C LYS A 42 -32.77 27.49 -20.35
N ASN A 43 -32.00 28.35 -21.01
CA ASN A 43 -32.19 28.64 -22.44
C ASN A 43 -31.83 27.42 -23.31
N LEU A 44 -30.78 26.68 -22.96
CA LEU A 44 -30.39 25.43 -23.63
C LEU A 44 -31.49 24.35 -23.47
N ALA A 45 -32.04 24.20 -22.28
CA ALA A 45 -33.12 23.24 -22.02
C ALA A 45 -34.42 23.58 -22.81
N LYS A 46 -34.64 24.84 -23.19
CA LYS A 46 -35.75 25.23 -24.08
C LYS A 46 -35.47 24.91 -25.55
N LYS A 47 -34.19 24.95 -25.97
CA LYS A 47 -33.78 24.70 -27.35
C LYS A 47 -33.65 23.22 -27.69
N HIS A 48 -33.15 22.41 -26.73
CA HIS A 48 -32.84 21.00 -26.92
C HIS A 48 -33.76 20.12 -26.07
N GLN A 49 -34.57 19.27 -26.70
CA GLN A 49 -35.48 18.36 -25.98
C GLN A 49 -34.78 17.33 -25.12
N SER A 50 -33.53 17.01 -25.47
CA SER A 50 -32.63 16.12 -24.74
C SER A 50 -32.06 16.73 -23.47
N VAL A 51 -32.15 18.06 -23.27
CA VAL A 51 -31.49 18.80 -22.20
C VAL A 51 -32.46 19.17 -21.08
N ARG A 52 -32.06 18.90 -19.84
CA ARG A 52 -32.74 19.33 -18.61
C ARG A 52 -31.81 20.12 -17.70
N VAL A 53 -32.40 20.90 -16.79
CA VAL A 53 -31.64 21.66 -15.77
C VAL A 53 -32.13 21.29 -14.39
N VAL A 54 -31.19 21.02 -13.48
CA VAL A 54 -31.41 20.88 -12.04
C VAL A 54 -30.55 21.91 -11.35
N SER A 55 -31.18 22.87 -10.66
CA SER A 55 -30.47 23.91 -9.92
C SER A 55 -30.55 23.64 -8.42
N MET A 56 -29.47 23.90 -7.72
CA MET A 56 -29.31 23.73 -6.28
C MET A 56 -28.77 25.02 -5.65
N ALA A 57 -29.31 25.39 -4.50
CA ALA A 57 -28.84 26.56 -3.76
C ALA A 57 -27.48 26.30 -3.07
N GLU A 58 -27.25 25.08 -2.61
CA GLU A 58 -26.03 24.69 -1.91
C GLU A 58 -24.98 24.10 -2.85
N ARG A 59 -23.76 24.58 -2.72
CA ARG A 59 -22.61 24.07 -3.48
C ARG A 59 -22.20 22.66 -3.01
N GLY A 60 -21.57 21.91 -3.90
CA GLY A 60 -21.03 20.59 -3.63
C GLY A 60 -21.18 19.66 -4.83
N ARG A 61 -20.06 19.27 -5.46
CA ARG A 61 -20.03 18.37 -6.62
C ARG A 61 -20.73 17.05 -6.32
N GLY A 62 -20.37 16.40 -5.23
CA GLY A 62 -20.98 15.15 -4.80
C GLY A 62 -22.47 15.29 -4.49
N ARG A 63 -22.90 16.44 -3.93
CA ARG A 63 -24.31 16.75 -3.67
C ARG A 63 -25.09 16.85 -4.97
N ALA A 64 -24.54 17.51 -5.96
CA ALA A 64 -25.14 17.65 -7.27
C ALA A 64 -25.37 16.29 -7.95
N LEU A 65 -24.33 15.46 -7.98
CA LEU A 65 -24.40 14.12 -8.56
C LEU A 65 -25.40 13.23 -7.83
N LYS A 66 -25.41 13.22 -6.50
CA LYS A 66 -26.41 12.47 -5.71
C LYS A 66 -27.82 12.89 -6.07
N ARG A 67 -28.09 14.20 -6.10
CA ARG A 67 -29.41 14.73 -6.38
C ARG A 67 -29.92 14.33 -7.76
N VAL A 68 -29.08 14.44 -8.78
CA VAL A 68 -29.44 14.10 -10.16
C VAL A 68 -29.61 12.58 -10.30
N TRP A 69 -28.67 11.80 -9.82
CA TRP A 69 -28.66 10.35 -10.00
C TRP A 69 -29.78 9.64 -9.21
N GLN A 70 -30.08 10.10 -7.99
CA GLN A 70 -31.17 9.52 -7.18
C GLN A 70 -32.55 9.76 -7.80
N ASN A 71 -32.72 10.83 -8.59
CA ASN A 71 -34.01 11.19 -9.22
C ASN A 71 -34.06 10.79 -10.71
N SER A 72 -33.06 10.10 -11.22
CA SER A 72 -33.04 9.66 -12.61
C SER A 72 -33.65 8.27 -12.78
N SER A 73 -34.43 8.10 -13.86
CA SER A 73 -35.00 6.83 -14.29
C SER A 73 -34.14 6.10 -15.32
N ALA A 74 -33.03 6.68 -15.77
CA ALA A 74 -32.11 6.08 -16.73
C ALA A 74 -31.40 4.84 -16.15
N ASP A 75 -31.16 3.83 -16.98
CA ASP A 75 -30.51 2.58 -16.55
C ASP A 75 -29.00 2.75 -16.29
N ILE A 76 -28.36 3.64 -17.07
CA ILE A 76 -26.96 4.03 -16.91
C ILE A 76 -26.92 5.54 -16.59
N LEU A 77 -26.25 5.87 -15.51
CA LEU A 77 -26.04 7.23 -15.02
C LEU A 77 -24.59 7.61 -15.28
N THR A 78 -24.37 8.72 -15.98
CA THR A 78 -23.02 9.17 -16.32
C THR A 78 -22.80 10.61 -15.88
N TYR A 79 -21.56 11.00 -15.67
CA TYR A 79 -21.20 12.40 -15.62
C TYR A 79 -19.86 12.67 -16.30
N MET A 80 -19.71 13.88 -16.77
CA MET A 80 -18.46 14.44 -17.30
C MET A 80 -18.34 15.90 -16.90
N ASP A 81 -17.11 16.39 -16.88
CA ASP A 81 -16.84 17.80 -16.61
C ASP A 81 -17.33 18.65 -17.81
N VAL A 82 -17.82 19.85 -17.53
CA VAL A 82 -18.48 20.72 -18.53
C VAL A 82 -17.50 21.22 -19.61
N ASP A 83 -16.21 21.22 -19.34
CA ASP A 83 -15.14 21.60 -20.25
C ASP A 83 -14.88 20.59 -21.37
N LEU A 84 -15.47 19.39 -21.27
CA LEU A 84 -15.24 18.26 -22.16
C LEU A 84 -13.75 17.92 -22.33
N SER A 85 -12.98 18.04 -21.27
CA SER A 85 -11.55 17.71 -21.24
C SER A 85 -11.26 16.26 -21.63
N THR A 86 -12.22 15.35 -21.49
CA THR A 86 -12.14 13.96 -21.96
C THR A 86 -12.80 13.84 -23.34
N SER A 87 -12.15 13.12 -24.28
CA SER A 87 -12.71 12.88 -25.60
C SER A 87 -14.08 12.19 -25.53
N LEU A 88 -15.03 12.67 -26.29
CA LEU A 88 -16.37 12.05 -26.40
C LEU A 88 -16.30 10.67 -27.09
N ASP A 89 -15.27 10.38 -27.88
CA ASP A 89 -15.07 9.08 -28.51
C ASP A 89 -14.84 7.96 -27.48
N ASP A 90 -14.39 8.31 -26.29
CA ASP A 90 -14.21 7.38 -25.17
C ASP A 90 -15.51 7.06 -24.43
N PHE A 91 -16.64 7.77 -24.75
CA PHE A 91 -17.90 7.63 -24.03
C PHE A 91 -18.57 6.27 -24.26
N LEU A 92 -18.78 5.89 -25.51
CA LEU A 92 -19.43 4.63 -25.84
C LEU A 92 -18.62 3.41 -25.37
N PRO A 93 -17.29 3.33 -25.56
CA PRO A 93 -16.48 2.27 -24.97
C PRO A 93 -16.56 2.19 -23.45
N MET A 94 -16.68 3.33 -22.74
CA MET A 94 -16.79 3.37 -21.29
C MET A 94 -18.11 2.75 -20.80
N ILE A 95 -19.23 3.03 -21.47
CA ILE A 95 -20.56 2.57 -21.01
C ILE A 95 -20.92 1.17 -21.49
N GLN A 96 -20.32 0.65 -22.56
CA GLN A 96 -20.64 -0.66 -23.12
C GLN A 96 -20.59 -1.80 -22.09
N PRO A 97 -19.55 -1.95 -21.23
CA PRO A 97 -19.50 -3.01 -20.22
C PRO A 97 -20.62 -2.89 -19.16
N LEU A 98 -21.14 -1.68 -18.92
CA LEU A 98 -22.29 -1.46 -18.03
C LEU A 98 -23.59 -1.93 -18.69
N VAL A 99 -23.77 -1.62 -19.97
CA VAL A 99 -24.92 -2.07 -20.77
C VAL A 99 -24.94 -3.60 -20.91
N ALA A 100 -23.76 -4.22 -21.11
CA ALA A 100 -23.61 -5.65 -21.17
C ALA A 100 -23.77 -6.36 -19.81
N GLY A 101 -23.82 -5.60 -18.69
CA GLY A 101 -23.90 -6.17 -17.34
C GLY A 101 -22.58 -6.73 -16.80
N GLU A 102 -21.48 -6.52 -17.49
CA GLU A 102 -20.14 -6.98 -17.10
C GLU A 102 -19.53 -6.15 -15.97
N ALA A 103 -19.91 -4.87 -15.87
CA ALA A 103 -19.47 -3.96 -14.82
C ALA A 103 -20.68 -3.22 -14.21
N GLY A 104 -20.51 -2.82 -12.94
CA GLY A 104 -21.49 -1.97 -12.25
C GLY A 104 -21.12 -0.50 -12.26
N VAL A 105 -19.83 -0.21 -12.39
CA VAL A 105 -19.26 1.14 -12.46
C VAL A 105 -18.23 1.18 -13.58
N ALA A 106 -18.13 2.29 -14.30
CA ALA A 106 -17.03 2.55 -15.23
C ALA A 106 -16.41 3.91 -14.95
N ILE A 107 -15.10 4.00 -15.13
CA ILE A 107 -14.33 5.22 -14.98
C ILE A 107 -13.42 5.45 -16.18
N GLY A 108 -13.33 6.69 -16.62
CA GLY A 108 -12.22 7.12 -17.44
C GLY A 108 -10.95 7.14 -16.59
N SER A 109 -9.85 6.59 -17.11
CA SER A 109 -8.58 6.62 -16.42
C SER A 109 -7.50 7.29 -17.28
N ARG A 110 -6.93 8.35 -16.72
CA ARG A 110 -5.77 9.06 -17.28
C ARG A 110 -4.47 8.33 -16.97
N LEU A 111 -4.51 7.33 -16.07
CA LEU A 111 -3.36 6.56 -15.58
C LEU A 111 -3.32 5.14 -16.12
N ALA A 112 -4.38 4.68 -16.82
CA ALA A 112 -4.43 3.37 -17.43
C ALA A 112 -3.47 3.25 -18.63
N LYS A 113 -3.04 2.02 -18.93
CA LYS A 113 -2.18 1.74 -20.09
C LYS A 113 -2.94 2.09 -21.38
N GLY A 114 -2.36 2.96 -22.19
CA GLY A 114 -2.96 3.45 -23.44
C GLY A 114 -3.67 4.81 -23.32
N ALA A 115 -3.79 5.40 -22.14
CA ALA A 115 -4.31 6.75 -22.00
C ALA A 115 -3.37 7.78 -22.66
N ARG A 116 -3.99 8.75 -23.36
CA ARG A 116 -3.28 9.87 -23.99
C ARG A 116 -3.61 11.14 -23.23
N THR A 117 -2.66 11.63 -22.43
CA THR A 117 -2.91 12.78 -21.55
C THR A 117 -1.90 13.90 -21.82
N THR A 118 -2.42 15.11 -22.02
CA THR A 118 -1.60 16.33 -22.08
C THR A 118 -1.77 17.08 -20.79
N ARG A 119 -0.78 16.99 -19.88
CA ARG A 119 -0.82 17.69 -18.59
C ARG A 119 0.58 17.92 -18.01
N GLY A 120 0.70 18.88 -17.09
CA GLY A 120 1.96 19.22 -16.43
C GLY A 120 2.50 18.12 -15.51
N LEU A 121 3.82 17.88 -15.52
CA LEU A 121 4.51 16.84 -14.72
C LEU A 121 4.17 16.88 -13.22
N LYS A 122 4.03 18.06 -12.64
CA LYS A 122 3.68 18.24 -11.22
C LYS A 122 2.31 17.65 -10.88
N ARG A 123 1.30 17.90 -11.71
CA ARG A 123 -0.06 17.35 -11.52
C ARG A 123 -0.11 15.85 -11.75
N GLU A 124 0.66 15.35 -12.73
CA GLU A 124 0.84 13.92 -12.96
C GLU A 124 1.38 13.22 -11.70
N PHE A 125 2.46 13.75 -11.13
CA PHE A 125 3.09 13.20 -9.92
C PHE A 125 2.12 13.18 -8.73
N ILE A 126 1.45 14.31 -8.45
CA ILE A 126 0.47 14.40 -7.34
C ILE A 126 -0.65 13.38 -7.51
N SER A 127 -1.20 13.27 -8.72
CA SER A 127 -2.29 12.32 -9.02
C SER A 127 -1.84 10.86 -8.82
N ARG A 128 -0.64 10.48 -9.25
CA ARG A 128 -0.09 9.13 -9.03
C ARG A 128 0.14 8.85 -7.55
N CYS A 129 0.70 9.79 -6.80
CA CYS A 129 0.89 9.67 -5.36
C CYS A 129 -0.45 9.46 -4.64
N TYR A 130 -1.46 10.27 -4.95
CA TYR A 130 -2.78 10.17 -4.36
C TYR A 130 -3.45 8.81 -4.65
N ASN A 131 -3.45 8.37 -5.90
CA ASN A 131 -4.02 7.06 -6.25
C ASN A 131 -3.25 5.89 -5.63
N ASN A 132 -1.94 5.99 -5.45
CA ASN A 132 -1.16 4.99 -4.72
C ASN A 132 -1.51 4.95 -3.22
N ILE A 133 -1.72 6.11 -2.58
CA ILE A 133 -2.19 6.18 -1.19
C ILE A 133 -3.54 5.48 -1.04
N ILE A 134 -4.50 5.73 -1.95
CA ILE A 134 -5.80 5.04 -1.96
C ILE A 134 -5.60 3.52 -2.06
N LYS A 135 -4.81 3.06 -3.03
CA LYS A 135 -4.53 1.62 -3.21
C LYS A 135 -3.94 0.97 -1.96
N TRP A 136 -2.97 1.61 -1.34
CA TRP A 136 -2.29 1.07 -0.16
C TRP A 136 -3.19 1.03 1.08
N THR A 137 -3.96 2.09 1.29
CA THR A 137 -4.77 2.23 2.50
C THR A 137 -6.11 1.51 2.40
N SER A 138 -6.74 1.49 1.21
CA SER A 138 -8.07 0.91 1.01
C SER A 138 -8.05 -0.46 0.32
N GLY A 139 -6.89 -0.92 -0.18
CA GLY A 139 -6.75 -2.21 -0.87
C GLY A 139 -7.52 -2.29 -2.18
N THR A 140 -7.71 -1.15 -2.87
CA THR A 140 -8.40 -1.02 -4.16
C THR A 140 -7.48 -1.29 -5.34
N LYS A 141 -8.08 -1.54 -6.52
CA LYS A 141 -7.35 -1.87 -7.74
C LYS A 141 -7.44 -0.77 -8.79
N PHE A 142 -8.52 0.02 -8.81
CA PHE A 142 -8.70 1.08 -9.80
C PHE A 142 -7.52 2.07 -9.82
N SER A 143 -7.26 2.65 -11.00
CA SER A 143 -6.06 3.46 -11.23
C SER A 143 -6.27 4.95 -11.05
N ASP A 144 -7.46 5.50 -11.34
CA ASP A 144 -7.74 6.94 -11.30
C ASP A 144 -9.10 7.25 -10.64
N ALA A 145 -9.05 7.65 -9.37
CA ALA A 145 -10.23 8.02 -8.61
C ALA A 145 -10.85 9.36 -9.04
N GLN A 146 -10.06 10.28 -9.58
CA GLN A 146 -10.43 11.69 -9.74
C GLN A 146 -10.73 12.12 -11.19
N CYS A 147 -10.72 11.19 -12.16
CA CYS A 147 -11.13 11.53 -13.52
C CYS A 147 -12.59 11.95 -13.54
N GLY A 148 -12.91 13.12 -14.10
CA GLY A 148 -14.26 13.66 -14.24
C GLY A 148 -15.07 13.00 -15.35
N PHE A 149 -14.91 11.68 -15.55
CA PHE A 149 -15.58 10.92 -16.58
C PHE A 149 -15.94 9.54 -16.05
N LYS A 150 -17.19 9.37 -15.60
CA LYS A 150 -17.64 8.16 -14.91
C LYS A 150 -19.06 7.78 -15.27
N ALA A 151 -19.34 6.49 -15.15
CA ALA A 151 -20.67 5.92 -15.33
C ALA A 151 -20.95 4.88 -14.24
N ILE A 152 -22.23 4.74 -13.88
CA ILE A 152 -22.72 3.79 -12.89
C ILE A 152 -24.08 3.25 -13.31
N ARG A 153 -24.34 1.98 -13.10
CA ARG A 153 -25.68 1.41 -13.27
C ARG A 153 -26.63 1.92 -12.19
N ARG A 154 -27.89 2.14 -12.55
CA ARG A 154 -28.93 2.65 -11.64
C ARG A 154 -29.10 1.77 -10.39
N ASP A 155 -29.11 0.45 -10.53
CA ASP A 155 -29.24 -0.49 -9.41
C ASP A 155 -28.07 -0.37 -8.42
N VAL A 156 -26.84 -0.18 -8.93
CA VAL A 156 -25.65 0.06 -8.12
C VAL A 156 -25.71 1.43 -7.45
N ALA A 157 -26.11 2.48 -8.21
CA ALA A 157 -26.29 3.82 -7.66
C ALA A 157 -27.32 3.85 -6.53
N ALA A 158 -28.49 3.24 -6.72
CA ALA A 158 -29.53 3.13 -5.70
C ALA A 158 -29.02 2.45 -4.41
N LYS A 159 -28.18 1.44 -4.52
CA LYS A 159 -27.60 0.70 -3.38
C LYS A 159 -26.53 1.48 -2.63
N PHE A 160 -25.70 2.28 -3.34
CA PHE A 160 -24.51 2.89 -2.77
C PHE A 160 -24.63 4.38 -2.48
N LEU A 161 -25.36 5.17 -3.27
CA LEU A 161 -25.49 6.62 -3.05
C LEU A 161 -25.97 7.00 -1.64
N PRO A 162 -26.95 6.29 -1.04
CA PRO A 162 -27.36 6.58 0.35
C PRO A 162 -26.25 6.38 1.40
N LYS A 163 -25.23 5.60 1.06
CA LYS A 163 -24.11 5.28 1.94
C LYS A 163 -22.91 6.23 1.78
N ILE A 164 -22.94 7.08 0.75
CA ILE A 164 -21.87 8.05 0.48
C ILE A 164 -22.11 9.30 1.33
N LYS A 165 -21.17 9.62 2.20
CA LYS A 165 -21.29 10.77 3.11
C LYS A 165 -20.74 12.05 2.52
N ASP A 166 -19.72 11.95 1.68
CA ASP A 166 -19.11 13.13 1.08
C ASP A 166 -20.03 13.81 0.08
N ASN A 167 -20.04 15.14 0.11
CA ASN A 167 -20.84 15.99 -0.77
C ASN A 167 -19.99 16.87 -1.70
N GLU A 168 -18.66 16.78 -1.56
CA GLU A 168 -17.70 17.62 -2.26
C GLU A 168 -16.85 16.78 -3.25
N TRP A 169 -15.54 17.00 -3.29
CA TRP A 169 -14.65 16.37 -4.25
C TRP A 169 -14.30 14.92 -3.91
N PHE A 170 -14.30 14.54 -2.65
CA PHE A 170 -14.02 13.16 -2.22
C PHE A 170 -15.14 12.17 -2.55
N PHE A 171 -16.31 12.65 -2.95
CA PHE A 171 -17.47 11.83 -3.35
C PHE A 171 -17.08 10.69 -4.30
N ASP A 172 -16.33 11.00 -5.36
CA ASP A 172 -15.91 10.03 -6.36
C ASP A 172 -15.06 8.91 -5.76
N THR A 173 -14.07 9.29 -4.96
CA THR A 173 -13.19 8.34 -4.29
C THR A 173 -13.96 7.46 -3.30
N GLU A 174 -14.86 8.04 -2.51
CA GLU A 174 -15.71 7.29 -1.56
C GLU A 174 -16.61 6.29 -2.28
N LEU A 175 -17.23 6.69 -3.39
CA LEU A 175 -18.09 5.83 -4.20
C LEU A 175 -17.29 4.63 -4.73
N LEU A 176 -16.15 4.88 -5.35
CA LEU A 176 -15.31 3.82 -5.94
C LEU A 176 -14.78 2.85 -4.89
N ILE A 177 -14.30 3.34 -3.76
CA ILE A 177 -13.82 2.47 -2.67
C ILE A 177 -14.96 1.58 -2.16
N LYS A 178 -16.14 2.15 -1.88
CA LYS A 178 -17.27 1.39 -1.31
C LYS A 178 -17.83 0.38 -2.29
N THR A 179 -17.93 0.71 -3.59
CA THR A 179 -18.41 -0.21 -4.62
C THR A 179 -17.42 -1.35 -4.87
N GLU A 180 -16.13 -1.07 -5.06
CA GLU A 180 -15.12 -2.10 -5.30
C GLU A 180 -14.94 -3.04 -4.09
N ARG A 181 -14.94 -2.49 -2.87
CA ARG A 181 -14.85 -3.30 -1.63
C ARG A 181 -16.08 -4.17 -1.39
N ALA A 182 -17.22 -3.82 -1.97
CA ALA A 182 -18.42 -4.65 -1.96
C ALA A 182 -18.46 -5.69 -3.10
N GLY A 183 -17.41 -5.79 -3.91
CA GLY A 183 -17.30 -6.76 -4.99
C GLY A 183 -17.97 -6.34 -6.30
N VAL A 184 -18.37 -5.07 -6.46
CA VAL A 184 -18.90 -4.56 -7.73
C VAL A 184 -17.75 -4.43 -8.74
N PRO A 185 -17.83 -5.06 -9.92
CA PRO A 185 -16.81 -4.90 -10.95
C PRO A 185 -16.76 -3.44 -11.46
N ILE A 186 -15.54 -2.90 -11.54
CA ILE A 186 -15.26 -1.56 -12.10
C ILE A 186 -14.53 -1.73 -13.42
N HIS A 187 -15.09 -1.15 -14.49
CA HIS A 187 -14.42 -1.03 -15.78
C HIS A 187 -13.58 0.23 -15.84
N GLU A 188 -12.33 0.14 -16.30
CA GLU A 188 -11.43 1.28 -16.51
C GLU A 188 -11.20 1.50 -18.00
N GLN A 189 -11.77 2.58 -18.55
CA GLN A 189 -11.53 3.04 -19.91
C GLN A 189 -10.32 3.96 -19.94
N SER A 190 -9.29 3.61 -20.71
CA SER A 190 -8.19 4.54 -20.99
C SER A 190 -8.70 5.70 -21.85
N VAL A 191 -8.46 6.94 -21.42
CA VAL A 191 -9.04 8.11 -22.06
C VAL A 191 -8.00 9.01 -22.73
N THR A 192 -8.45 9.71 -23.78
CA THR A 192 -7.76 10.88 -24.32
C THR A 192 -8.22 12.10 -23.55
N TRP A 193 -7.27 12.76 -22.84
CA TRP A 193 -7.58 13.86 -21.94
C TRP A 193 -6.64 15.06 -22.19
N ILE A 194 -7.22 16.25 -22.29
CA ILE A 194 -6.50 17.52 -22.52
C ILE A 194 -6.75 18.42 -21.32
N GLU A 195 -5.68 18.94 -20.72
CA GLU A 195 -5.76 19.79 -19.54
C GLU A 195 -6.33 21.17 -19.87
N ASP A 196 -7.38 21.60 -19.15
CA ASP A 196 -7.76 22.99 -19.07
C ASP A 196 -6.82 23.71 -18.08
N THR A 197 -6.18 24.78 -18.54
CA THR A 197 -5.20 25.56 -17.77
C THR A 197 -5.85 26.44 -16.70
N ASP A 198 -7.18 26.71 -16.77
CA ASP A 198 -7.90 27.59 -15.84
C ASP A 198 -8.51 26.85 -14.64
N SER A 199 -7.72 26.01 -13.98
CA SER A 199 -8.21 25.22 -12.82
C SER A 199 -8.20 26.03 -11.52
N ARG A 200 -9.39 26.19 -10.90
CA ARG A 200 -9.62 26.91 -9.63
C ARG A 200 -9.50 26.05 -8.37
N VAL A 201 -9.01 24.81 -8.47
CA VAL A 201 -8.93 23.87 -7.34
C VAL A 201 -7.82 24.27 -6.37
N LYS A 202 -8.16 24.48 -5.10
CA LYS A 202 -7.18 24.73 -4.02
C LYS A 202 -6.54 23.40 -3.60
N ILE A 203 -5.44 23.01 -4.25
CA ILE A 203 -4.79 21.70 -4.16
C ILE A 203 -4.57 21.26 -2.71
N VAL A 204 -3.98 22.11 -1.86
CA VAL A 204 -3.64 21.73 -0.48
C VAL A 204 -4.87 21.45 0.36
N LYS A 205 -5.90 22.31 0.28
CA LYS A 205 -7.15 22.12 1.04
C LYS A 205 -7.84 20.83 0.60
N THR A 206 -7.99 20.62 -0.70
CA THR A 206 -8.61 19.40 -1.26
C THR A 206 -7.86 18.15 -0.84
N ALA A 207 -6.51 18.16 -0.88
CA ALA A 207 -5.70 17.02 -0.44
C ALA A 207 -5.91 16.66 1.05
N VAL A 208 -6.01 17.66 1.92
CA VAL A 208 -6.29 17.45 3.35
C VAL A 208 -7.69 16.87 3.57
N ASP A 209 -8.69 17.42 2.87
CA ASP A 209 -10.07 16.95 2.98
C ASP A 209 -10.21 15.53 2.41
N ASP A 210 -9.53 15.21 1.31
CA ASP A 210 -9.44 13.87 0.72
C ASP A 210 -8.80 12.86 1.68
N LEU A 211 -7.71 13.21 2.36
CA LEU A 211 -7.08 12.33 3.36
C LEU A 211 -7.98 12.08 4.57
N LYS A 212 -8.71 13.09 5.06
CA LYS A 212 -9.71 12.91 6.12
C LYS A 212 -10.85 12.00 5.66
N GLY A 213 -11.34 12.20 4.43
CA GLY A 213 -12.34 11.34 3.79
C GLY A 213 -11.86 9.90 3.70
N LEU A 214 -10.64 9.68 3.25
CA LEU A 214 -10.00 8.36 3.13
C LEU A 214 -9.88 7.66 4.49
N TYR A 215 -9.43 8.37 5.52
CA TYR A 215 -9.39 7.84 6.89
C TYR A 215 -10.78 7.43 7.38
N ARG A 216 -11.80 8.28 7.18
CA ARG A 216 -13.20 8.01 7.57
C ARG A 216 -13.71 6.74 6.88
N VAL A 217 -13.56 6.63 5.56
CA VAL A 217 -14.06 5.48 4.78
C VAL A 217 -13.35 4.19 5.19
N ASN A 218 -12.04 4.22 5.34
CA ASN A 218 -11.30 3.04 5.78
C ASN A 218 -11.68 2.61 7.20
N LYS A 219 -11.95 3.55 8.11
CA LYS A 219 -12.46 3.25 9.47
C LYS A 219 -13.85 2.63 9.43
N GLU A 220 -14.75 3.11 8.56
CA GLU A 220 -16.10 2.54 8.37
C GLU A 220 -16.05 1.12 7.77
N LEU A 221 -15.13 0.86 6.86
CA LEU A 221 -14.97 -0.43 6.19
C LEU A 221 -14.16 -1.44 7.01
N ASP A 222 -13.47 -0.99 8.04
CA ASP A 222 -12.66 -1.85 8.91
C ASP A 222 -13.56 -2.62 9.89
N LYS A 223 -13.85 -3.86 9.53
CA LYS A 223 -14.69 -4.79 10.32
C LYS A 223 -13.93 -5.49 11.45
N ARG A 224 -12.63 -5.21 11.65
CA ARG A 224 -11.87 -5.85 12.74
C ARG A 224 -12.43 -5.45 14.10
N SER A 225 -12.51 -6.40 15.01
CA SER A 225 -12.88 -6.13 16.40
C SER A 225 -11.84 -5.20 17.08
N TRP A 226 -12.23 -4.55 18.17
CA TRP A 226 -11.31 -3.75 18.96
C TRP A 226 -10.09 -4.57 19.40
N PHE A 227 -10.30 -5.80 19.83
CA PHE A 227 -9.24 -6.74 20.23
C PHE A 227 -8.27 -7.00 19.06
N GLU A 228 -8.77 -7.29 17.86
CA GLU A 228 -7.91 -7.54 16.70
C GLU A 228 -7.05 -6.33 16.29
N LYS A 229 -7.54 -5.12 16.54
CA LYS A 229 -6.80 -3.88 16.25
C LYS A 229 -5.66 -3.65 17.22
N TRP A 230 -5.90 -3.89 18.50
CA TRP A 230 -4.97 -3.50 19.55
C TRP A 230 -4.09 -4.64 20.08
N THR A 231 -4.42 -5.90 19.85
CA THR A 231 -3.65 -7.03 20.38
C THR A 231 -2.18 -7.00 19.96
N LEU A 232 -1.88 -6.79 18.67
CA LEU A 232 -0.50 -6.73 18.22
C LEU A 232 0.26 -5.52 18.79
N PRO A 233 -0.24 -4.27 18.73
CA PRO A 233 0.39 -3.16 19.41
C PRO A 233 0.66 -3.40 20.90
N VAL A 234 -0.31 -3.93 21.63
CA VAL A 234 -0.16 -4.24 23.06
C VAL A 234 0.89 -5.33 23.28
N LEU A 235 0.85 -6.41 22.49
CA LEU A 235 1.84 -7.49 22.56
C LEU A 235 3.26 -6.95 22.37
N LEU A 236 3.49 -6.11 21.35
CA LEU A 236 4.81 -5.52 21.10
C LEU A 236 5.22 -4.52 22.20
N ALA A 237 4.27 -3.73 22.70
CA ALA A 237 4.50 -2.80 23.81
C ALA A 237 4.84 -3.49 25.12
N LEU A 238 4.39 -4.73 25.33
CA LEU A 238 4.77 -5.56 26.48
C LEU A 238 6.10 -6.29 26.25
N THR A 239 6.36 -6.74 25.01
CA THR A 239 7.59 -7.47 24.65
C THR A 239 8.84 -6.60 24.83
N GLY A 240 8.79 -5.34 24.36
CA GLY A 240 9.92 -4.42 24.47
C GLY A 240 10.42 -4.24 25.90
N PRO A 241 9.60 -3.76 26.86
CA PRO A 241 9.98 -3.62 28.26
C PRO A 241 10.42 -4.93 28.92
N LEU A 242 9.74 -6.06 28.60
CA LEU A 242 10.12 -7.37 29.16
C LEU A 242 11.56 -7.76 28.80
N TYR A 243 11.92 -7.65 27.52
CA TYR A 243 13.27 -7.99 27.06
C TYR A 243 14.29 -6.93 27.48
N LEU A 244 13.91 -5.66 27.52
CA LEU A 244 14.76 -4.57 28.00
C LEU A 244 15.08 -4.73 29.49
N PHE A 245 14.11 -5.11 30.31
CA PHE A 245 14.34 -5.40 31.72
C PHE A 245 15.39 -6.51 31.91
N GLY A 246 15.24 -7.64 31.17
CA GLY A 246 16.22 -8.71 31.16
C GLY A 246 17.60 -8.23 30.70
N ALA A 247 17.68 -7.40 29.67
CA ALA A 247 18.90 -6.81 29.16
C ALA A 247 19.60 -5.92 30.21
N LEU A 248 18.87 -5.05 30.87
CA LEU A 248 19.43 -4.17 31.89
C LEU A 248 19.90 -4.94 33.14
N TYR A 249 19.20 -6.01 33.51
CA TYR A 249 19.57 -6.86 34.61
C TYR A 249 20.87 -7.65 34.33
N ASN A 250 21.12 -8.07 33.07
CA ASN A 250 22.31 -8.80 32.66
C ASN A 250 23.57 -7.93 32.56
N GLY A 251 23.47 -6.61 32.69
CA GLY A 251 24.61 -5.70 32.59
C GLY A 251 25.34 -5.80 31.24
N MET A 252 26.67 -6.00 31.25
CA MET A 252 27.46 -6.18 30.02
C MET A 252 27.33 -7.58 29.42
N ALA A 253 26.61 -8.49 30.07
CA ALA A 253 26.33 -9.85 29.61
C ALA A 253 27.63 -10.63 29.25
N ASN A 254 27.87 -10.99 27.99
CA ASN A 254 29.12 -11.66 27.59
C ASN A 254 30.23 -10.64 27.34
N SER A 255 31.26 -10.64 28.16
CA SER A 255 32.39 -9.72 28.07
C SER A 255 33.18 -9.82 26.76
N TYR A 256 33.22 -11.00 26.16
CA TYR A 256 33.89 -11.23 24.87
C TYR A 256 33.22 -10.38 23.75
N TYR A 257 31.88 -10.47 23.60
CA TYR A 257 31.18 -9.64 22.63
C TYR A 257 31.10 -8.18 23.04
N ALA A 258 31.08 -7.87 24.34
CA ALA A 258 31.11 -6.49 24.82
C ALA A 258 32.40 -5.77 24.41
N ALA A 259 33.57 -6.45 24.51
CA ALA A 259 34.83 -5.90 24.03
C ALA A 259 34.80 -5.62 22.51
N ALA A 260 34.30 -6.55 21.71
CA ALA A 260 34.13 -6.33 20.26
C ALA A 260 33.17 -5.16 19.92
N VAL A 261 32.09 -5.02 20.65
CA VAL A 261 31.17 -3.88 20.48
C VAL A 261 31.84 -2.57 20.89
N GLN A 262 32.61 -2.55 21.94
CA GLN A 262 33.38 -1.37 22.35
C GLN A 262 34.41 -0.98 21.28
N ALA A 263 35.20 -1.91 20.76
CA ALA A 263 36.13 -1.67 19.66
C ALA A 263 35.39 -1.17 18.40
N ALA A 264 34.30 -1.84 18.01
CA ALA A 264 33.44 -1.43 16.90
C ALA A 264 32.83 -0.04 17.10
N SER A 265 32.60 0.41 18.32
CA SER A 265 32.11 1.77 18.60
C SER A 265 33.16 2.85 18.40
N GLN A 266 34.43 2.53 18.44
CA GLN A 266 35.57 3.47 18.37
C GLN A 266 36.19 3.52 16.97
N ASP A 267 36.35 2.36 16.32
CA ASP A 267 37.02 2.22 15.03
C ASP A 267 36.11 1.58 13.97
N TRP A 268 36.14 2.08 12.72
CA TRP A 268 35.32 1.55 11.63
C TRP A 268 35.89 0.25 11.05
N THR A 269 37.22 0.04 11.15
CA THR A 269 37.86 -1.21 10.74
C THR A 269 37.46 -2.32 11.71
N ALA A 270 37.53 -2.03 13.03
CA ALA A 270 37.06 -2.96 14.06
C ALA A 270 35.55 -3.28 13.89
N TRP A 271 34.73 -2.29 13.51
CA TRP A 271 33.30 -2.50 13.22
C TRP A 271 33.11 -3.45 12.03
N LEU A 272 33.85 -3.25 10.93
CA LEU A 272 33.69 -4.03 9.70
C LEU A 272 34.20 -5.48 9.86
N PHE A 273 35.33 -5.66 10.52
CA PHE A 273 35.99 -6.98 10.68
C PHE A 273 35.59 -7.70 11.98
N GLY A 274 34.79 -7.06 12.84
CA GLY A 274 34.38 -7.64 14.12
C GLY A 274 35.57 -7.86 15.07
N SER A 275 36.48 -6.90 15.14
CA SER A 275 37.68 -7.01 15.97
C SER A 275 37.35 -6.90 17.46
N LEU A 276 38.10 -7.64 18.29
CA LEU A 276 37.96 -7.59 19.76
C LEU A 276 38.61 -6.34 20.38
N ASP A 277 39.53 -5.72 19.65
CA ASP A 277 40.25 -4.53 20.06
C ASP A 277 40.37 -3.51 18.93
N ALA A 278 40.56 -2.25 19.28
CA ALA A 278 40.68 -1.16 18.31
C ALA A 278 41.99 -1.20 17.49
N ALA A 279 42.98 -2.02 17.87
CA ALA A 279 44.19 -2.25 17.10
C ALA A 279 44.04 -3.35 16.03
N ASN A 280 42.89 -4.02 16.00
CA ASN A 280 42.51 -5.04 15.00
C ASN A 280 43.39 -6.29 14.96
N TYR A 281 43.95 -6.72 16.10
CA TYR A 281 44.79 -7.92 16.17
C TYR A 281 43.99 -9.21 16.12
N VAL A 282 42.80 -9.24 16.73
CA VAL A 282 42.00 -10.46 16.85
C VAL A 282 40.52 -10.13 16.52
N SER A 283 39.91 -10.93 15.67
CA SER A 283 38.48 -10.84 15.37
C SER A 283 37.68 -11.84 16.21
N VAL A 284 36.37 -11.58 16.32
CA VAL A 284 35.42 -12.51 16.93
C VAL A 284 35.34 -13.84 16.15
N ASP A 285 34.92 -14.89 16.84
CA ASP A 285 34.83 -16.26 16.31
C ASP A 285 33.66 -16.47 15.33
N LYS A 286 32.88 -15.43 15.05
CA LYS A 286 31.68 -15.46 14.20
C LYS A 286 31.62 -14.27 13.23
N PRO A 287 30.91 -14.40 12.11
CA PRO A 287 30.70 -13.26 11.23
C PRO A 287 30.04 -12.09 11.98
N PRO A 288 30.37 -10.83 11.63
CA PRO A 288 30.18 -9.70 12.55
C PRO A 288 28.83 -9.02 12.48
N LEU A 289 27.82 -9.50 11.73
CA LEU A 289 26.56 -8.77 11.54
C LEU A 289 25.92 -8.41 12.89
N ALA A 290 25.95 -9.27 13.88
CA ALA A 290 25.39 -8.97 15.20
C ALA A 290 26.18 -7.87 15.91
N THR A 291 27.51 -8.00 15.97
CA THR A 291 28.42 -7.00 16.59
C THR A 291 28.41 -5.68 15.81
N MET A 292 28.25 -5.70 14.48
CA MET A 292 28.04 -4.50 13.66
C MET A 292 26.78 -3.71 14.09
N LEU A 293 25.65 -4.38 14.30
CA LEU A 293 24.43 -3.73 14.74
C LEU A 293 24.55 -3.17 16.15
N MET A 294 25.15 -3.93 17.05
CA MET A 294 25.43 -3.50 18.44
C MET A 294 26.45 -2.35 18.49
N GLY A 295 27.51 -2.43 17.68
CA GLY A 295 28.53 -1.38 17.55
C GLY A 295 27.97 -0.09 16.99
N LEU A 296 27.10 -0.17 15.98
CA LEU A 296 26.41 0.99 15.44
C LEU A 296 25.49 1.67 16.48
N SER A 297 24.75 0.87 17.26
CA SER A 297 23.94 1.37 18.37
C SER A 297 24.81 2.06 19.43
N ALA A 298 25.96 1.46 19.79
CA ALA A 298 26.90 2.04 20.73
C ALA A 298 27.56 3.33 20.21
N ARG A 299 27.80 3.46 18.90
CA ARG A 299 28.23 4.74 18.27
C ARG A 299 27.21 5.84 18.41
N LEU A 300 25.93 5.51 18.22
CA LEU A 300 24.84 6.50 18.23
C LEU A 300 24.49 6.98 19.64
N PHE A 301 24.48 6.06 20.61
CA PHE A 301 23.99 6.32 21.97
C PHE A 301 25.08 6.28 23.06
N GLY A 302 26.34 6.15 22.67
CA GLY A 302 27.46 5.91 23.60
C GLY A 302 27.52 4.44 24.01
N PHE A 303 28.74 3.97 24.37
CA PHE A 303 28.95 2.59 24.82
C PHE A 303 28.37 2.38 26.23
N SER A 304 27.37 1.58 26.35
CA SER A 304 26.70 1.20 27.59
C SER A 304 25.97 -0.14 27.42
N SER A 305 25.58 -0.77 28.51
CA SER A 305 24.76 -2.00 28.50
C SER A 305 23.46 -1.78 27.69
N PHE A 306 22.79 -0.65 27.87
CA PHE A 306 21.58 -0.31 27.14
C PHE A 306 21.81 -0.24 25.64
N SER A 307 22.76 0.58 25.19
CA SER A 307 23.01 0.78 23.76
C SER A 307 23.49 -0.48 23.05
N MET A 308 24.32 -1.28 23.73
CA MET A 308 24.82 -2.56 23.21
C MET A 308 23.67 -3.58 23.03
N LEU A 309 22.77 -3.69 24.01
CA LEU A 309 21.72 -4.71 24.00
C LEU A 309 20.44 -4.28 23.26
N LEU A 310 20.26 -3.00 23.01
CA LEU A 310 19.09 -2.46 22.31
C LEU A 310 18.78 -3.17 20.96
N PRO A 311 19.76 -3.46 20.07
CA PRO A 311 19.50 -4.21 18.84
C PRO A 311 18.96 -5.62 19.10
N SER A 312 19.43 -6.32 20.15
CA SER A 312 18.93 -7.65 20.52
C SER A 312 17.47 -7.58 21.02
N VAL A 313 17.14 -6.58 21.83
CA VAL A 313 15.76 -6.34 22.27
C VAL A 313 14.84 -6.05 21.08
N LEU A 314 15.26 -5.18 20.17
CA LEU A 314 14.50 -4.86 18.96
C LEU A 314 14.36 -6.09 18.04
N ALA A 315 15.36 -6.94 17.95
CA ALA A 315 15.27 -8.21 17.22
C ALA A 315 14.22 -9.13 17.82
N GLY A 316 14.11 -9.18 19.14
CA GLY A 316 13.06 -9.93 19.82
C GLY A 316 11.66 -9.41 19.53
N VAL A 317 11.46 -8.10 19.62
CA VAL A 317 10.19 -7.43 19.25
C VAL A 317 9.82 -7.71 17.79
N GLY A 318 10.81 -7.59 16.88
CA GLY A 318 10.64 -7.88 15.46
C GLY A 318 10.29 -9.36 15.21
N SER A 319 10.90 -10.28 15.94
CA SER A 319 10.62 -11.73 15.84
C SER A 319 9.19 -12.05 16.28
N VAL A 320 8.72 -11.48 17.40
CA VAL A 320 7.32 -11.61 17.85
C VAL A 320 6.35 -11.06 16.82
N TRP A 321 6.63 -9.89 16.23
CA TRP A 321 5.83 -9.31 15.17
C TRP A 321 5.73 -10.21 13.93
N LEU A 322 6.85 -10.76 13.48
CA LEU A 322 6.91 -11.62 12.29
C LEU A 322 6.21 -12.97 12.53
N VAL A 323 6.42 -13.60 13.69
CA VAL A 323 5.72 -14.84 14.07
C VAL A 323 4.22 -14.63 14.14
N TYR A 324 3.79 -13.57 14.85
CA TYR A 324 2.37 -13.19 14.87
C TYR A 324 1.81 -13.02 13.46
N GLY A 325 2.51 -12.29 12.61
CA GLY A 325 2.10 -12.03 11.23
C GLY A 325 2.01 -13.30 10.38
N ALA A 326 3.00 -14.20 10.49
CA ALA A 326 3.03 -15.48 9.79
C ALA A 326 1.87 -16.37 10.21
N VAL A 327 1.67 -16.57 11.51
CA VAL A 327 0.63 -17.45 12.04
C VAL A 327 -0.77 -16.86 11.79
N LYS A 328 -0.95 -15.54 11.91
CA LYS A 328 -2.23 -14.88 11.59
C LYS A 328 -2.71 -15.16 10.17
N ARG A 329 -1.77 -15.20 9.21
CA ARG A 329 -2.07 -15.41 7.79
C ARG A 329 -2.53 -16.83 7.49
N GLN A 330 -2.00 -17.82 8.18
CA GLN A 330 -2.26 -19.24 7.93
C GLN A 330 -3.37 -19.81 8.84
N PHE A 331 -3.42 -19.38 10.08
CA PHE A 331 -4.22 -20.00 11.13
C PHE A 331 -5.19 -19.03 11.86
N GLY A 332 -5.20 -17.76 11.45
CA GLY A 332 -6.12 -16.74 11.99
C GLY A 332 -5.64 -16.05 13.27
N PHE A 333 -6.53 -15.21 13.82
CA PHE A 333 -6.20 -14.27 14.90
C PHE A 333 -5.80 -14.97 16.21
N THR A 334 -6.61 -15.91 16.70
CA THR A 334 -6.38 -16.57 17.99
C THR A 334 -5.03 -17.31 18.02
N SER A 335 -4.75 -18.09 16.97
CA SER A 335 -3.48 -18.80 16.83
C SER A 335 -2.27 -17.84 16.81
N ALA A 336 -2.44 -16.68 16.15
CA ALA A 336 -1.38 -15.66 16.11
C ALA A 336 -1.09 -15.07 17.50
N VAL A 337 -2.13 -14.82 18.29
CA VAL A 337 -1.97 -14.32 19.67
C VAL A 337 -1.21 -15.35 20.50
N ILE A 338 -1.64 -16.61 20.44
CA ILE A 338 -0.96 -17.70 21.17
C ILE A 338 0.51 -17.78 20.77
N ALA A 339 0.81 -17.82 19.47
CA ALA A 339 2.18 -17.91 18.97
C ALA A 339 3.06 -16.72 19.40
N GLY A 340 2.53 -15.49 19.30
CA GLY A 340 3.25 -14.29 19.73
C GLY A 340 3.49 -14.25 21.24
N VAL A 341 2.50 -14.58 22.06
CA VAL A 341 2.65 -14.66 23.52
C VAL A 341 3.60 -15.78 23.92
N THR A 342 3.51 -16.94 23.27
CA THR A 342 4.43 -18.07 23.53
C THR A 342 5.87 -17.66 23.26
N LEU A 343 6.18 -17.04 22.11
CA LEU A 343 7.53 -16.57 21.82
C LEU A 343 7.99 -15.52 22.85
N MET A 344 7.14 -14.55 23.17
CA MET A 344 7.43 -13.49 24.13
C MET A 344 7.81 -14.05 25.52
N LEU A 345 7.07 -15.06 25.97
CA LEU A 345 7.23 -15.63 27.33
C LEU A 345 8.17 -16.84 27.39
N THR A 346 8.65 -17.34 26.25
CA THR A 346 9.59 -18.47 26.25
C THR A 346 10.89 -18.07 26.96
N PRO A 347 11.27 -18.74 28.07
CA PRO A 347 12.39 -18.28 28.91
C PRO A 347 13.72 -18.14 28.15
N VAL A 348 14.05 -19.10 27.28
CA VAL A 348 15.28 -19.04 26.49
C VAL A 348 15.24 -17.89 25.46
N ALA A 349 14.07 -17.56 24.91
CA ALA A 349 13.91 -16.42 24.02
C ALA A 349 14.13 -15.10 24.78
N ALA A 350 13.49 -14.95 25.95
CA ALA A 350 13.66 -13.77 26.80
C ALA A 350 15.15 -13.58 27.21
N LEU A 351 15.83 -14.65 27.54
CA LEU A 351 17.27 -14.62 27.85
C LEU A 351 18.08 -14.18 26.62
N MET A 352 17.86 -14.80 25.47
CA MET A 352 18.64 -14.52 24.24
C MET A 352 18.44 -13.10 23.71
N PHE A 353 17.23 -12.57 23.78
CA PHE A 353 16.94 -11.20 23.34
C PHE A 353 17.41 -10.13 24.35
N GLY A 354 17.68 -10.50 25.58
CA GLY A 354 18.33 -9.65 26.60
C GLY A 354 19.84 -9.86 26.71
N PHE A 355 20.50 -10.49 25.73
CA PHE A 355 21.91 -10.86 25.80
C PHE A 355 22.66 -10.43 24.53
N ASN A 356 23.96 -10.17 24.60
CA ASN A 356 24.77 -9.66 23.50
C ASN A 356 25.42 -10.77 22.64
N ASN A 357 24.80 -11.92 22.54
CA ASN A 357 25.22 -12.94 21.60
C ASN A 357 24.58 -12.79 20.22
N PRO A 358 25.07 -13.43 19.16
CA PRO A 358 24.51 -13.32 17.81
C PRO A 358 23.14 -13.98 17.64
N ASP A 359 22.65 -14.80 18.61
CA ASP A 359 21.44 -15.59 18.49
C ASP A 359 20.16 -14.73 18.37
N ALA A 360 20.13 -13.53 18.97
CA ALA A 360 19.02 -12.60 18.84
C ALA A 360 18.82 -12.16 17.38
N ILE A 361 19.88 -11.74 16.73
CA ILE A 361 19.85 -11.28 15.33
C ILE A 361 19.64 -12.48 14.39
N LEU A 362 20.28 -13.63 14.66
CA LEU A 362 20.03 -14.87 13.92
C LEU A 362 18.54 -15.23 13.92
N THR A 363 17.91 -15.20 15.09
CA THR A 363 16.48 -15.53 15.25
C THR A 363 15.59 -14.57 14.45
N LEU A 364 15.89 -13.27 14.49
CA LEU A 364 15.17 -12.28 13.68
C LEU A 364 15.33 -12.59 12.18
N MET A 365 16.54 -12.83 11.70
CA MET A 365 16.78 -13.09 10.28
C MET A 365 16.10 -14.39 9.82
N LEU A 366 16.19 -15.48 10.59
CA LEU A 366 15.49 -16.73 10.27
C LEU A 366 13.96 -16.59 10.32
N THR A 367 13.44 -15.84 11.26
CA THR A 367 11.99 -15.56 11.35
C THR A 367 11.53 -14.72 10.16
N ALA A 368 12.32 -13.71 9.76
CA ALA A 368 12.03 -12.89 8.58
C ALA A 368 12.12 -13.73 7.29
N SER A 369 13.10 -14.62 7.19
CA SER A 369 13.21 -15.58 6.09
C SER A 369 11.97 -16.48 6.03
N GLY A 370 11.55 -17.07 7.13
CA GLY A 370 10.34 -17.90 7.22
C GLY A 370 9.08 -17.14 6.84
N TYR A 371 8.90 -15.92 7.35
CA TYR A 371 7.76 -15.07 7.00
C TYR A 371 7.69 -14.74 5.51
N THR A 372 8.80 -14.30 4.93
CA THR A 372 8.89 -13.95 3.51
C THR A 372 8.77 -15.19 2.62
N PHE A 373 9.28 -16.33 3.05
CA PHE A 373 9.09 -17.61 2.39
C PHE A 373 7.60 -18.01 2.33
N LEU A 374 6.85 -17.94 3.44
CA LEU A 374 5.40 -18.19 3.44
C LEU A 374 4.67 -17.25 2.48
N ARG A 375 5.09 -15.99 2.40
CA ARG A 375 4.54 -15.01 1.44
C ARG A 375 4.80 -15.41 -0.01
N SER A 376 5.92 -16.07 -0.31
CA SER A 376 6.24 -16.53 -1.66
C SER A 376 5.29 -17.63 -2.15
N LEU A 377 4.72 -18.43 -1.24
CA LEU A 377 3.75 -19.48 -1.54
C LEU A 377 2.34 -18.96 -1.82
N GLU A 378 2.00 -17.72 -1.38
CA GLU A 378 0.68 -17.10 -1.61
C GLU A 378 0.41 -16.75 -3.09
N GLY A 379 1.40 -16.72 -3.94
CA GLY A 379 1.30 -16.49 -5.38
C GLY A 379 1.25 -15.02 -5.82
N LYS A 380 1.31 -14.07 -4.89
CA LYS A 380 1.47 -12.64 -5.19
C LYS A 380 2.94 -12.27 -5.14
N ARG A 381 3.56 -12.00 -6.31
CA ARG A 381 4.99 -11.67 -6.45
C ARG A 381 5.92 -12.74 -5.84
N PRO A 382 5.80 -14.02 -6.23
CA PRO A 382 6.51 -15.14 -5.59
C PRO A 382 8.02 -14.98 -5.66
N LEU A 383 8.58 -14.51 -6.79
CA LEU A 383 10.02 -14.27 -6.94
C LEU A 383 10.54 -13.24 -5.93
N LEU A 384 9.86 -12.11 -5.77
CA LEU A 384 10.27 -11.06 -4.80
C LEU A 384 10.33 -11.62 -3.38
N TRP A 385 9.27 -12.32 -2.96
CA TRP A 385 9.21 -12.86 -1.61
C TRP A 385 10.22 -13.98 -1.35
N LEU A 386 10.46 -14.84 -2.35
CA LEU A 386 11.49 -15.88 -2.26
C LEU A 386 12.91 -15.28 -2.22
N SER A 387 13.16 -14.22 -3.01
CA SER A 387 14.43 -13.49 -2.99
C SER A 387 14.68 -12.82 -1.64
N LEU A 388 13.66 -12.25 -1.02
CA LEU A 388 13.76 -11.71 0.35
C LEU A 388 14.03 -12.81 1.38
N ALA A 389 13.41 -13.99 1.22
CA ALA A 389 13.73 -15.15 2.08
C ALA A 389 15.19 -15.55 1.93
N GLY A 390 15.72 -15.62 0.73
CA GLY A 390 17.13 -15.87 0.46
C GLY A 390 18.06 -14.80 1.05
N LEU A 391 17.71 -13.52 0.90
CA LEU A 391 18.46 -12.41 1.49
C LEU A 391 18.57 -12.54 3.01
N PHE A 392 17.45 -12.76 3.71
CA PHE A 392 17.48 -12.91 5.16
C PHE A 392 18.20 -14.17 5.62
N THR A 393 18.13 -15.25 4.85
CA THR A 393 18.90 -16.47 5.12
C THR A 393 20.41 -16.23 4.98
N GLY A 394 20.85 -15.50 3.95
CA GLY A 394 22.26 -15.12 3.80
C GLY A 394 22.74 -14.15 4.90
N LEU A 395 21.88 -13.21 5.32
CA LEU A 395 22.19 -12.36 6.48
C LEU A 395 22.23 -13.16 7.79
N ALA A 396 21.41 -14.21 7.94
CA ALA A 396 21.49 -15.14 9.07
C ALA A 396 22.84 -15.87 9.12
N PHE A 397 23.43 -16.25 7.98
CA PHE A 397 24.78 -16.77 7.92
C PHE A 397 25.79 -15.77 8.47
N ASN A 398 25.66 -14.49 8.16
CA ASN A 398 26.55 -13.44 8.67
C ASN A 398 26.39 -13.14 10.17
N THR A 399 25.48 -13.85 10.86
CA THR A 399 25.41 -13.85 12.32
C THR A 399 26.02 -15.11 12.96
N LYS A 400 25.74 -16.28 12.38
CA LYS A 400 26.17 -17.56 13.00
C LYS A 400 26.45 -18.68 11.97
N MET A 401 27.10 -18.34 10.85
CA MET A 401 27.60 -19.25 9.82
C MET A 401 26.53 -20.27 9.34
N LEU A 402 26.90 -21.55 9.28
CA LEU A 402 26.08 -22.63 8.74
C LEU A 402 24.71 -22.78 9.41
N GLN A 403 24.58 -22.34 10.65
CA GLN A 403 23.33 -22.39 11.37
C GLN A 403 22.22 -21.54 10.67
N GLY A 404 22.62 -20.43 10.04
CA GLY A 404 21.73 -19.59 9.24
C GLY A 404 21.21 -20.28 7.98
N LEU A 405 21.95 -21.24 7.40
CA LEU A 405 21.59 -21.92 6.16
C LEU A 405 20.78 -23.21 6.36
N MET A 406 20.60 -23.69 7.60
CA MET A 406 19.93 -24.97 7.89
C MET A 406 18.49 -25.06 7.34
N VAL A 407 17.81 -23.93 7.17
CA VAL A 407 16.43 -23.88 6.68
C VAL A 407 16.32 -24.04 5.16
N LEU A 408 17.39 -23.82 4.40
CA LEU A 408 17.38 -23.77 2.94
C LEU A 408 16.86 -25.07 2.27
N PRO A 409 17.36 -26.28 2.65
CA PRO A 409 16.92 -27.50 1.99
C PRO A 409 15.38 -27.68 2.08
N ALA A 410 14.82 -27.42 3.27
CA ALA A 410 13.38 -27.52 3.48
C ALA A 410 12.63 -26.45 2.68
N MET A 411 13.10 -25.20 2.65
CA MET A 411 12.47 -24.13 1.88
C MET A 411 12.48 -24.42 0.39
N VAL A 412 13.59 -24.87 -0.17
CA VAL A 412 13.70 -25.23 -1.58
C VAL A 412 12.73 -26.36 -1.94
N LEU A 413 12.71 -27.44 -1.16
CA LEU A 413 11.82 -28.57 -1.37
C LEU A 413 10.34 -28.15 -1.35
N VAL A 414 9.95 -27.42 -0.30
CA VAL A 414 8.56 -26.96 -0.14
C VAL A 414 8.17 -26.00 -1.27
N TYR A 415 9.05 -25.10 -1.69
CA TYR A 415 8.76 -24.20 -2.81
C TYR A 415 8.56 -24.95 -4.13
N LEU A 416 9.44 -25.89 -4.45
CA LEU A 416 9.34 -26.68 -5.66
C LEU A 416 8.06 -27.53 -5.72
N VAL A 417 7.59 -28.01 -4.56
CA VAL A 417 6.38 -28.85 -4.48
C VAL A 417 5.10 -28.01 -4.46
N PHE A 418 5.03 -26.96 -3.63
CA PHE A 418 3.77 -26.29 -3.28
C PHE A 418 3.58 -24.91 -3.89
N ALA A 419 4.59 -24.29 -4.49
CA ALA A 419 4.42 -22.95 -5.06
C ALA A 419 3.46 -22.96 -6.26
N LYS A 420 2.77 -21.82 -6.48
CA LYS A 420 1.75 -21.69 -7.54
C LYS A 420 2.27 -21.60 -8.99
N PRO A 421 3.45 -21.02 -9.27
CA PRO A 421 3.96 -20.93 -10.64
C PRO A 421 4.19 -22.32 -11.30
N PRO A 422 4.27 -22.42 -12.64
CA PRO A 422 4.69 -23.63 -13.33
C PRO A 422 6.06 -24.12 -12.87
N ILE A 423 6.32 -25.44 -12.96
CA ILE A 423 7.53 -26.06 -12.41
C ILE A 423 8.83 -25.45 -12.94
N VAL A 424 8.92 -25.16 -14.23
CA VAL A 424 10.09 -24.49 -14.83
C VAL A 424 10.33 -23.12 -14.20
N THR A 425 9.27 -22.33 -14.00
CA THR A 425 9.36 -21.01 -13.34
C THR A 425 9.79 -21.14 -11.88
N ARG A 426 9.37 -22.22 -11.17
CA ARG A 426 9.82 -22.48 -9.78
C ARG A 426 11.31 -22.70 -9.72
N PHE A 427 11.87 -23.50 -10.66
CA PHE A 427 13.31 -23.71 -10.74
C PHE A 427 14.08 -22.41 -11.01
N LEU A 428 13.60 -21.57 -11.94
CA LEU A 428 14.21 -20.26 -12.22
C LEU A 428 14.15 -19.34 -10.98
N HIS A 429 13.02 -19.34 -10.26
CA HIS A 429 12.88 -18.57 -9.01
C HIS A 429 13.88 -19.05 -7.94
N VAL A 430 14.05 -20.36 -7.78
CA VAL A 430 15.01 -20.95 -6.81
C VAL A 430 16.45 -20.59 -7.19
N ILE A 431 16.81 -20.68 -8.47
CA ILE A 431 18.15 -20.27 -8.94
C ILE A 431 18.38 -18.79 -8.65
N PHE A 432 17.44 -17.91 -9.00
CA PHE A 432 17.59 -16.47 -8.76
C PHE A 432 17.67 -16.14 -7.26
N ALA A 433 16.80 -16.72 -6.43
CA ALA A 433 16.86 -16.54 -4.99
C ALA A 433 18.15 -17.14 -4.40
N GLY A 434 18.66 -18.24 -4.96
CA GLY A 434 19.96 -18.83 -4.61
C GLY A 434 21.13 -17.88 -4.86
N VAL A 435 21.10 -17.17 -6.00
CA VAL A 435 22.13 -16.10 -6.26
C VAL A 435 22.07 -15.01 -5.19
N ILE A 436 20.87 -14.52 -4.85
CA ILE A 436 20.70 -13.50 -3.79
C ILE A 436 21.20 -14.04 -2.45
N THR A 437 20.87 -15.29 -2.12
CA THR A 437 21.36 -15.94 -0.89
C THR A 437 22.88 -16.00 -0.87
N THR A 438 23.49 -16.44 -1.96
CA THR A 438 24.96 -16.54 -2.09
C THR A 438 25.62 -15.16 -1.94
N MET A 439 25.11 -14.15 -2.63
CA MET A 439 25.62 -12.78 -2.53
C MET A 439 25.51 -12.25 -1.09
N SER A 440 24.36 -12.43 -0.44
CA SER A 440 24.14 -11.97 0.94
C SER A 440 24.91 -12.81 1.98
N THR A 441 25.31 -14.02 1.65
CA THR A 441 26.17 -14.88 2.49
C THR A 441 27.64 -14.48 2.38
N LEU A 442 28.14 -14.31 1.16
CA LEU A 442 29.58 -14.24 0.89
C LEU A 442 30.15 -12.81 0.91
N TRP A 443 29.33 -11.76 0.88
CA TRP A 443 29.82 -10.38 0.75
C TRP A 443 30.89 -10.02 1.76
N TRP A 444 30.70 -10.40 3.02
CA TRP A 444 31.66 -10.11 4.08
C TRP A 444 32.90 -11.01 3.98
N SER A 445 32.74 -12.30 3.71
CA SER A 445 33.88 -13.24 3.55
C SER A 445 34.79 -12.82 2.39
N VAL A 446 34.20 -12.33 1.29
CA VAL A 446 34.99 -11.79 0.16
C VAL A 446 35.72 -10.52 0.56
N LEU A 447 35.11 -9.63 1.34
CA LEU A 447 35.72 -8.39 1.82
C LEU A 447 36.91 -8.64 2.76
N VAL A 448 36.82 -9.70 3.57
CA VAL A 448 37.92 -10.09 4.48
C VAL A 448 39.06 -10.74 3.72
N TRP A 449 38.78 -11.38 2.58
CA TRP A 449 39.80 -12.05 1.75
C TRP A 449 40.57 -11.08 0.86
N LEU A 450 39.95 -9.98 0.41
CA LEU A 450 40.56 -8.91 -0.39
C LEU A 450 41.45 -7.99 0.47
#